data_ec6fc4c7d8db035ff13785bcc5a2045c
#
_entry.id   ec6fc4c7d8db035ff13785bcc5a2045c
#
_cell.length_a   1.000
_cell.length_b   1.000
_cell.length_c   1.000
_cell.angle_alpha   90.00
_cell.angle_beta   90.00
_cell.angle_gamma   90.00
#
_symmetry.space_group_name_H-M   'P 1'
#
loop_
_entity.id
_entity.type
_entity.pdbx_description
1 polymer ?
#
loop_
_entity_poly.entity_id
_entity_poly.type
_entity_poly.pdbx_seq_one_letter_code
_entity_poly.pdbx_strand_id
1 'polypeptide(L)'
;MPPTYVHFNGSVNLADAESVMREIASRVPSGLRRVPDGETGDRGNWIFFQMQKFLQSPSLVPAGPLEAAAGDYEQIPQLRLADGVDPAQMRWPDLGYADAYLGSYATFAALRGQGVIPDGVRFQVQYPTPLASIGAYIVPEQQQALLGSYERAMFADLDRLLAAIPHDEVAVQWDVAVEFAVLEEAFAPGGAQAFDAIIAGLARCVDQVPADVPVGLHLCYGDYGHQHFMQPESLALQVRVMNAVTRAARRTVSFVSFTVPQYQRDEAYFAPLGELAADPATELNFALVPYHPADQASGTTAEQVRLIDAALAASPGGSRAWGICTECGMGRVNRDEVPALLDQYREIIAAG
;
A
#
# COMPACT_ATOMS: atom_id res chain seq x y z
N MET A 1 -1.88 -23.64 -7.66
CA MET A 1 -0.74 -23.32 -8.56
C MET A 1 0.28 -22.54 -7.76
N PRO A 2 1.59 -22.77 -7.93
CA PRO A 2 2.58 -21.98 -7.21
C PRO A 2 2.52 -20.48 -7.60
N PRO A 3 3.10 -19.59 -6.76
CA PRO A 3 3.19 -18.19 -7.12
C PRO A 3 4.07 -17.99 -8.36
N THR A 4 3.67 -17.07 -9.24
CA THR A 4 4.29 -16.88 -10.55
C THR A 4 4.85 -15.48 -10.78
N TYR A 5 4.54 -14.52 -9.92
CA TYR A 5 5.03 -13.15 -10.02
C TYR A 5 5.24 -12.52 -8.64
N VAL A 6 5.88 -11.38 -8.66
CA VAL A 6 6.25 -10.64 -7.46
C VAL A 6 5.62 -9.26 -7.46
N HIS A 7 5.33 -8.77 -6.27
CA HIS A 7 4.84 -7.43 -6.03
C HIS A 7 5.60 -6.79 -4.87
N PHE A 8 5.90 -5.51 -4.99
CA PHE A 8 6.53 -4.69 -3.97
C PHE A 8 5.52 -3.66 -3.48
N ASN A 9 5.28 -3.61 -2.16
CA ASN A 9 4.28 -2.72 -1.57
C ASN A 9 4.70 -1.24 -1.51
N GLY A 10 5.89 -0.90 -1.99
CA GLY A 10 6.32 0.49 -2.19
C GLY A 10 7.68 0.78 -1.57
N SER A 11 7.74 1.09 -0.29
CA SER A 11 8.97 1.54 0.36
C SER A 11 10.04 0.45 0.42
N VAL A 12 11.30 0.85 0.22
CA VAL A 12 12.50 -0.01 0.30
C VAL A 12 13.64 0.81 0.89
N ASN A 13 14.21 0.38 2.01
CA ASN A 13 15.27 1.09 2.70
C ASN A 13 16.63 0.96 1.99
N LEU A 14 16.78 1.64 0.85
CA LEU A 14 18.05 1.82 0.17
C LEU A 14 18.36 3.33 0.03
N ALA A 15 19.51 3.66 -0.54
CA ALA A 15 20.02 5.02 -0.55
C ALA A 15 19.15 5.99 -1.35
N ASP A 16 18.67 5.52 -2.52
CA ASP A 16 17.93 6.31 -3.50
C ASP A 16 17.11 5.40 -4.44
N ALA A 17 16.28 6.01 -5.26
CA ALA A 17 15.43 5.30 -6.22
C ALA A 17 16.23 4.46 -7.23
N GLU A 18 17.41 4.93 -7.66
CA GLU A 18 18.26 4.17 -8.58
C GLU A 18 18.76 2.88 -7.95
N SER A 19 19.25 2.94 -6.71
CA SER A 19 19.69 1.78 -5.95
C SER A 19 18.55 0.78 -5.76
N VAL A 20 17.33 1.24 -5.42
CA VAL A 20 16.15 0.39 -5.29
C VAL A 20 15.83 -0.35 -6.59
N MET A 21 15.71 0.38 -7.69
CA MET A 21 15.35 -0.20 -8.98
C MET A 21 16.41 -1.18 -9.50
N ARG A 22 17.71 -0.87 -9.32
CA ARG A 22 18.81 -1.77 -9.69
C ARG A 22 18.83 -3.05 -8.87
N GLU A 23 18.69 -2.95 -7.54
CA GLU A 23 18.67 -4.12 -6.66
C GLU A 23 17.47 -5.03 -6.97
N ILE A 24 16.27 -4.48 -7.11
CA ILE A 24 15.09 -5.25 -7.48
C ILE A 24 15.29 -5.94 -8.84
N ALA A 25 15.65 -5.20 -9.87
CA ALA A 25 15.78 -5.75 -11.23
C ALA A 25 16.87 -6.82 -11.32
N SER A 26 17.97 -6.69 -10.57
CA SER A 26 19.07 -7.66 -10.60
C SER A 26 18.78 -8.93 -9.80
N ARG A 27 18.09 -8.82 -8.66
CA ARG A 27 17.84 -9.96 -7.76
C ARG A 27 16.55 -10.70 -8.06
N VAL A 28 15.56 -10.01 -8.62
CA VAL A 28 14.24 -10.56 -8.91
C VAL A 28 13.91 -10.41 -10.41
N PRO A 29 14.68 -11.07 -11.29
CA PRO A 29 14.54 -10.92 -12.73
C PRO A 29 13.27 -11.60 -13.28
N SER A 30 12.67 -12.53 -12.53
CA SER A 30 11.51 -13.29 -12.97
C SER A 30 10.24 -12.83 -12.25
N GLY A 31 9.13 -12.73 -13.00
CA GLY A 31 7.83 -12.36 -12.43
C GLY A 31 7.66 -10.90 -12.07
N LEU A 32 8.65 -10.04 -12.36
CA LEU A 32 8.59 -8.61 -12.10
C LEU A 32 7.64 -7.92 -13.10
N ARG A 33 6.59 -7.32 -12.61
CA ARG A 33 5.60 -6.58 -13.42
C ARG A 33 5.65 -5.07 -13.19
N ARG A 34 6.07 -4.68 -12.02
CA ARG A 34 6.16 -3.29 -11.55
C ARG A 34 7.39 -3.13 -10.66
N VAL A 35 7.97 -1.95 -10.66
CA VAL A 35 9.07 -1.59 -9.76
C VAL A 35 8.78 -0.23 -9.12
N PRO A 36 8.78 -0.13 -7.78
CA PRO A 36 8.62 1.14 -7.07
C PRO A 36 9.96 1.90 -7.01
N ASP A 37 9.89 3.16 -6.61
CA ASP A 37 11.08 3.97 -6.31
C ASP A 37 11.61 3.79 -4.87
N GLY A 38 10.91 2.96 -4.08
CA GLY A 38 11.26 2.67 -2.70
C GLY A 38 10.90 3.76 -1.69
N GLU A 39 10.22 4.83 -2.11
CA GLU A 39 9.86 5.97 -1.24
C GLU A 39 11.07 6.51 -0.47
N THR A 40 12.21 6.59 -1.13
CA THR A 40 13.45 7.00 -0.52
C THR A 40 13.46 8.48 -0.10
N GLY A 41 14.40 8.87 0.77
CA GLY A 41 14.53 10.22 1.28
C GLY A 41 13.41 10.59 2.27
N ASP A 42 12.80 11.77 2.10
CA ASP A 42 11.79 12.31 3.02
C ASP A 42 10.53 11.42 3.12
N ARG A 43 10.27 10.60 2.10
CA ARG A 43 9.12 9.68 2.07
C ARG A 43 9.39 8.32 2.76
N GLY A 44 10.59 8.06 3.25
CA GLY A 44 11.00 6.78 3.84
C GLY A 44 10.16 6.30 5.03
N ASN A 45 9.38 7.19 5.63
CA ASN A 45 8.42 6.89 6.69
C ASN A 45 6.96 7.07 6.25
N TRP A 46 6.61 6.64 5.05
CA TRP A 46 5.27 6.67 4.49
C TRP A 46 4.62 8.07 4.60
N ILE A 47 3.47 8.23 5.30
CA ILE A 47 2.76 9.51 5.41
C ILE A 47 3.41 10.53 6.36
N PHE A 48 4.46 10.17 7.11
CA PHE A 48 5.03 11.09 8.13
C PHE A 48 5.55 12.41 7.54
N PHE A 49 6.03 12.41 6.30
CA PHE A 49 6.43 13.65 5.64
C PHE A 49 5.24 14.61 5.37
N GLN A 50 4.00 14.11 5.31
CA GLN A 50 2.81 14.95 5.14
C GLN A 50 2.56 15.86 6.35
N MET A 51 2.96 15.47 7.56
CA MET A 51 2.92 16.36 8.71
C MET A 51 3.72 17.64 8.45
N GLN A 52 4.90 17.54 7.87
CA GLN A 52 5.73 18.70 7.50
C GLN A 52 5.07 19.56 6.42
N LYS A 53 4.37 18.93 5.49
CA LYS A 53 3.57 19.65 4.48
C LYS A 53 2.39 20.38 5.11
N PHE A 54 1.63 19.72 5.98
CA PHE A 54 0.49 20.32 6.67
C PHE A 54 0.89 21.52 7.53
N LEU A 55 2.04 21.46 8.20
CA LEU A 55 2.58 22.58 8.99
C LEU A 55 2.98 23.80 8.15
N GLN A 56 3.09 23.69 6.82
CA GLN A 56 3.31 24.83 5.94
C GLN A 56 2.02 25.61 5.68
N SER A 57 0.86 25.04 6.00
CA SER A 57 -0.43 25.74 5.85
C SER A 57 -0.67 26.68 7.03
N PRO A 58 -0.90 27.98 6.79
CA PRO A 58 -1.28 28.91 7.85
C PRO A 58 -2.66 28.61 8.44
N SER A 59 -3.44 27.74 7.79
CA SER A 59 -4.78 27.34 8.23
C SER A 59 -4.76 26.21 9.25
N LEU A 60 -3.61 25.55 9.48
CA LEU A 60 -3.47 24.45 10.43
C LEU A 60 -2.49 24.82 11.54
N VAL A 61 -2.83 24.43 12.75
CA VAL A 61 -2.00 24.63 13.94
C VAL A 61 -1.92 23.34 14.75
N PRO A 62 -0.82 23.11 15.50
CA PRO A 62 -0.73 21.98 16.40
C PRO A 62 -1.89 21.91 17.39
N ALA A 63 -2.47 20.74 17.59
CA ALA A 63 -3.48 20.48 18.62
C ALA A 63 -2.85 20.07 19.96
N GLY A 64 -1.57 19.74 19.96
CA GLY A 64 -0.77 19.31 21.10
C GLY A 64 0.72 19.29 20.77
N PRO A 65 1.55 18.57 21.52
CA PRO A 65 2.97 18.37 21.22
C PRO A 65 3.19 17.73 19.84
N LEU A 66 4.21 18.18 19.12
CA LEU A 66 4.60 17.61 17.81
C LEU A 66 5.61 16.45 17.93
N GLU A 67 6.03 16.13 19.14
CA GLU A 67 6.93 15.02 19.40
C GLU A 67 6.13 13.72 19.54
N ALA A 68 6.44 12.73 18.70
CA ALA A 68 5.89 11.40 18.79
C ALA A 68 6.95 10.41 19.29
N ALA A 69 6.56 9.46 20.13
CA ALA A 69 7.40 8.30 20.41
C ALA A 69 7.45 7.39 19.18
N ALA A 70 8.65 7.02 18.74
CA ALA A 70 8.81 6.12 17.60
C ALA A 70 8.15 4.76 17.93
N GLY A 71 7.28 4.29 17.04
CA GLY A 71 6.56 3.01 17.18
C GLY A 71 5.24 3.10 17.95
N ASP A 72 4.86 4.26 18.45
CA ASP A 72 3.62 4.45 19.21
C ASP A 72 2.50 5.02 18.29
N TYR A 73 1.59 4.16 17.87
CA TYR A 73 0.44 4.56 17.05
C TYR A 73 -0.53 5.52 17.78
N GLU A 74 -0.55 5.52 19.11
CA GLU A 74 -1.48 6.34 19.89
C GLU A 74 -0.98 7.79 20.09
N GLN A 75 0.32 8.04 19.87
CA GLN A 75 0.97 9.33 20.08
C GLN A 75 1.34 10.05 18.76
N ILE A 76 0.61 9.81 17.69
CA ILE A 76 0.82 10.54 16.43
C ILE A 76 0.40 12.01 16.65
N PRO A 77 1.28 12.99 16.35
CA PRO A 77 0.95 14.41 16.49
C PRO A 77 -0.25 14.80 15.63
N GLN A 78 -1.16 15.61 16.20
CA GLN A 78 -2.35 16.07 15.50
C GLN A 78 -2.38 17.57 15.30
N LEU A 79 -3.03 17.99 14.24
CA LEU A 79 -3.30 19.38 13.88
C LEU A 79 -4.80 19.66 13.92
N ARG A 80 -5.12 20.93 14.12
CA ARG A 80 -6.48 21.44 14.00
C ARG A 80 -6.51 22.68 13.12
N LEU A 81 -7.66 23.06 12.65
CA LEU A 81 -7.85 24.36 12.00
C LEU A 81 -7.51 25.48 12.98
N ALA A 82 -6.82 26.49 12.48
CA ALA A 82 -6.61 27.72 13.22
C ALA A 82 -7.97 28.41 13.52
N ASP A 83 -8.02 29.17 14.60
CA ASP A 83 -9.25 29.81 15.02
C ASP A 83 -9.81 30.75 13.93
N GLY A 84 -11.10 30.59 13.62
CA GLY A 84 -11.79 31.39 12.61
C GLY A 84 -11.62 30.94 11.17
N VAL A 85 -10.86 29.86 10.91
CA VAL A 85 -10.74 29.31 9.56
C VAL A 85 -11.97 28.46 9.23
N ASP A 86 -12.62 28.79 8.13
CA ASP A 86 -13.71 28.00 7.57
C ASP A 86 -13.12 26.75 6.85
N PRO A 87 -13.50 25.51 7.23
CA PRO A 87 -13.05 24.29 6.55
C PRO A 87 -13.27 24.32 5.04
N ALA A 88 -14.33 24.96 4.55
CA ALA A 88 -14.64 25.07 3.13
C ALA A 88 -13.62 25.94 2.37
N GLN A 89 -12.90 26.80 3.06
CA GLN A 89 -11.87 27.67 2.49
C GLN A 89 -10.46 27.12 2.64
N MET A 90 -10.31 25.94 3.25
CA MET A 90 -9.00 25.28 3.42
C MET A 90 -8.30 25.12 2.06
N ARG A 91 -7.04 25.55 2.03
CA ARG A 91 -6.12 25.33 0.92
C ARG A 91 -4.99 24.46 1.40
N TRP A 92 -4.88 23.28 0.79
CA TRP A 92 -3.81 22.37 1.09
C TRP A 92 -2.52 22.82 0.40
N PRO A 93 -1.35 22.69 1.05
CA PRO A 93 -0.06 22.93 0.38
C PRO A 93 0.17 21.91 -0.73
N ASP A 94 1.23 22.09 -1.50
CA ASP A 94 1.71 21.05 -2.41
C ASP A 94 2.04 19.78 -1.60
N LEU A 95 1.39 18.67 -1.95
CA LEU A 95 1.55 17.41 -1.23
C LEU A 95 2.91 16.75 -1.50
N GLY A 96 3.53 17.07 -2.64
CA GLY A 96 4.89 16.68 -2.99
C GLY A 96 5.04 15.26 -3.53
N TYR A 97 3.97 14.50 -3.70
CA TYR A 97 4.06 13.15 -4.28
C TYR A 97 4.42 13.20 -5.76
N ALA A 98 3.70 13.99 -6.55
CA ALA A 98 3.94 14.06 -7.99
C ALA A 98 5.38 14.49 -8.31
N ASP A 99 5.93 15.51 -7.63
CA ASP A 99 7.30 15.96 -7.89
C ASP A 99 8.33 14.89 -7.55
N ALA A 100 8.16 14.19 -6.44
CA ALA A 100 9.03 13.09 -6.05
C ALA A 100 8.98 11.94 -7.08
N TYR A 101 7.78 11.54 -7.49
CA TYR A 101 7.63 10.46 -8.48
C TYR A 101 8.08 10.85 -9.87
N LEU A 102 7.94 12.10 -10.31
CA LEU A 102 8.47 12.57 -11.59
C LEU A 102 9.99 12.50 -11.62
N GLY A 103 10.66 12.86 -10.50
CA GLY A 103 12.09 12.68 -10.36
C GLY A 103 12.53 11.22 -10.44
N SER A 104 11.81 10.34 -9.74
CA SER A 104 12.05 8.90 -9.74
C SER A 104 11.75 8.26 -11.10
N TYR A 105 10.71 8.73 -11.80
CA TYR A 105 10.39 8.25 -13.15
C TYR A 105 11.49 8.55 -14.16
N ALA A 106 12.15 9.71 -14.07
CA ALA A 106 13.30 10.01 -14.93
C ALA A 106 14.42 8.97 -14.75
N THR A 107 14.67 8.54 -13.51
CA THR A 107 15.62 7.45 -13.20
C THR A 107 15.14 6.11 -13.77
N PHE A 108 13.86 5.76 -13.59
CA PHE A 108 13.26 4.55 -14.15
C PHE A 108 13.43 4.50 -15.68
N ALA A 109 13.07 5.57 -16.39
CA ALA A 109 13.19 5.65 -17.84
C ALA A 109 14.64 5.50 -18.31
N ALA A 110 15.60 6.11 -17.61
CA ALA A 110 17.02 5.96 -17.90
C ALA A 110 17.50 4.50 -17.71
N LEU A 111 17.11 3.85 -16.62
CA LEU A 111 17.47 2.45 -16.33
C LEU A 111 16.85 1.48 -17.34
N ARG A 112 15.62 1.72 -17.77
CA ARG A 112 14.98 0.94 -18.82
C ARG A 112 15.69 1.14 -20.15
N GLY A 113 16.06 2.38 -20.51
CA GLY A 113 16.85 2.66 -21.71
C GLY A 113 18.24 2.02 -21.71
N GLN A 114 18.79 1.69 -20.54
CA GLN A 114 20.05 0.95 -20.37
C GLN A 114 19.84 -0.59 -20.37
N GLY A 115 18.59 -1.08 -20.44
CA GLY A 115 18.28 -2.50 -20.35
C GLY A 115 18.41 -3.10 -18.94
N VAL A 116 18.50 -2.27 -17.89
CA VAL A 116 18.52 -2.71 -16.49
C VAL A 116 17.12 -3.13 -16.05
N ILE A 117 16.12 -2.36 -16.39
CA ILE A 117 14.71 -2.71 -16.15
C ILE A 117 14.17 -3.32 -17.45
N PRO A 118 13.60 -4.54 -17.41
CA PRO A 118 13.06 -5.21 -18.58
C PRO A 118 11.90 -4.45 -19.22
N ASP A 119 11.75 -4.61 -20.53
CA ASP A 119 10.58 -4.10 -21.26
C ASP A 119 9.30 -4.69 -20.67
N GLY A 120 8.23 -3.88 -20.63
CA GLY A 120 6.93 -4.28 -20.08
C GLY A 120 6.79 -4.17 -18.56
N VAL A 121 7.89 -3.95 -17.83
CA VAL A 121 7.83 -3.59 -16.40
C VAL A 121 7.40 -2.13 -16.28
N ARG A 122 6.40 -1.85 -15.41
CA ARG A 122 5.88 -0.51 -15.17
C ARG A 122 6.54 0.14 -13.96
N PHE A 123 6.63 1.44 -13.99
CA PHE A 123 6.95 2.25 -12.82
C PHE A 123 5.75 2.24 -11.87
N GLN A 124 5.94 1.84 -10.62
CA GLN A 124 4.90 1.84 -9.61
C GLN A 124 4.98 3.08 -8.75
N VAL A 125 3.85 3.77 -8.61
CA VAL A 125 3.67 4.86 -7.65
C VAL A 125 2.64 4.42 -6.61
N GLN A 126 2.89 4.72 -5.34
CA GLN A 126 1.99 4.41 -4.25
C GLN A 126 1.56 5.68 -3.54
N TYR A 127 0.25 5.83 -3.35
CA TYR A 127 -0.37 6.92 -2.62
C TYR A 127 -1.07 6.36 -1.39
N PRO A 128 -0.94 6.97 -0.22
CA PRO A 128 -1.85 6.70 0.87
C PRO A 128 -3.27 7.12 0.44
N THR A 129 -4.28 6.51 1.01
CA THR A 129 -5.63 7.03 0.81
C THR A 129 -5.78 8.42 1.45
N PRO A 130 -6.73 9.24 1.01
CA PRO A 130 -7.00 10.52 1.68
C PRO A 130 -7.31 10.37 3.17
N LEU A 131 -7.97 9.27 3.56
CA LEU A 131 -8.26 8.99 4.96
C LEU A 131 -6.98 8.78 5.79
N ALA A 132 -5.93 8.22 5.22
CA ALA A 132 -4.70 7.94 5.94
C ALA A 132 -4.08 9.20 6.57
N SER A 133 -3.87 10.26 5.78
CA SER A 133 -3.30 11.51 6.30
C SER A 133 -4.28 12.29 7.17
N ILE A 134 -5.56 12.34 6.78
CA ILE A 134 -6.58 13.06 7.56
C ILE A 134 -6.85 12.34 8.89
N GLY A 135 -6.99 11.02 8.87
CA GLY A 135 -7.23 10.21 10.07
C GLY A 135 -6.06 10.23 11.05
N ALA A 136 -4.81 10.25 10.54
CA ALA A 136 -3.63 10.29 11.38
C ALA A 136 -3.36 11.69 11.96
N TYR A 137 -3.51 12.76 11.15
CA TYR A 137 -2.95 14.07 11.51
C TYR A 137 -3.97 15.15 11.85
N ILE A 138 -5.25 14.94 11.62
CA ILE A 138 -6.28 15.91 11.96
C ILE A 138 -7.07 15.41 13.16
N VAL A 139 -7.36 16.32 14.10
CA VAL A 139 -8.21 16.00 15.26
C VAL A 139 -9.55 15.41 14.83
N PRO A 140 -10.09 14.39 15.51
CA PRO A 140 -11.25 13.61 15.05
C PRO A 140 -12.48 14.46 14.69
N GLU A 141 -12.72 15.54 15.45
CA GLU A 141 -13.89 16.42 15.27
C GLU A 141 -13.88 17.17 13.93
N GLN A 142 -12.72 17.32 13.29
CA GLN A 142 -12.55 18.08 12.06
C GLN A 142 -12.27 17.19 10.83
N GLN A 143 -12.02 15.89 11.01
CA GLN A 143 -11.66 14.98 9.92
C GLN A 143 -12.72 14.98 8.82
N GLN A 144 -13.98 14.82 9.17
CA GLN A 144 -15.07 14.75 8.19
C GLN A 144 -15.20 16.05 7.38
N ALA A 145 -15.01 17.20 8.01
CA ALA A 145 -15.10 18.49 7.33
C ALA A 145 -13.94 18.73 6.34
N LEU A 146 -12.77 18.14 6.59
CA LEU A 146 -11.56 18.36 5.82
C LEU A 146 -11.30 17.24 4.78
N LEU A 147 -11.79 16.04 5.00
CA LEU A 147 -11.50 14.86 4.14
C LEU A 147 -11.77 15.12 2.66
N GLY A 148 -12.94 15.65 2.31
CA GLY A 148 -13.29 15.88 0.90
C GLY A 148 -12.43 16.96 0.22
N SER A 149 -11.94 17.96 0.95
CA SER A 149 -11.02 18.95 0.39
C SER A 149 -9.61 18.40 0.19
N TYR A 150 -9.16 17.55 1.12
CA TYR A 150 -7.87 16.86 1.00
C TYR A 150 -7.89 15.80 -0.12
N GLU A 151 -8.99 15.04 -0.24
CA GLU A 151 -9.18 14.10 -1.35
C GLU A 151 -9.00 14.79 -2.70
N ARG A 152 -9.63 15.96 -2.90
CA ARG A 152 -9.45 16.74 -4.14
C ARG A 152 -8.01 17.20 -4.36
N ALA A 153 -7.30 17.59 -3.30
CA ALA A 153 -5.89 17.98 -3.42
C ALA A 153 -4.99 16.81 -3.81
N MET A 154 -5.23 15.63 -3.23
CA MET A 154 -4.48 14.41 -3.54
C MET A 154 -4.77 13.92 -4.96
N PHE A 155 -6.03 13.97 -5.39
CA PHE A 155 -6.40 13.61 -6.76
C PHE A 155 -5.80 14.57 -7.79
N ALA A 156 -5.74 15.87 -7.48
CA ALA A 156 -5.07 16.83 -8.36
C ALA A 156 -3.54 16.61 -8.43
N ASP A 157 -2.91 16.18 -7.34
CA ASP A 157 -1.49 15.78 -7.35
C ASP A 157 -1.27 14.54 -8.23
N LEU A 158 -2.13 13.52 -8.09
CA LEU A 158 -2.10 12.33 -8.94
C LEU A 158 -2.36 12.65 -10.42
N ASP A 159 -3.34 13.50 -10.73
CA ASP A 159 -3.64 13.92 -12.10
C ASP A 159 -2.44 14.63 -12.75
N ARG A 160 -1.73 15.48 -11.99
CA ARG A 160 -0.51 16.14 -12.44
C ARG A 160 0.60 15.12 -12.79
N LEU A 161 0.76 14.10 -11.96
CA LEU A 161 1.70 13.00 -12.21
C LEU A 161 1.34 12.24 -13.48
N LEU A 162 0.10 11.79 -13.60
CA LEU A 162 -0.36 10.97 -14.72
C LEU A 162 -0.41 11.74 -16.05
N ALA A 163 -0.58 13.05 -16.02
CA ALA A 163 -0.45 13.89 -17.20
C ALA A 163 0.99 13.97 -17.75
N ALA A 164 1.99 13.63 -16.95
CA ALA A 164 3.41 13.75 -17.30
C ALA A 164 4.10 12.42 -17.62
N ILE A 165 3.50 11.28 -17.25
CA ILE A 165 4.07 9.95 -17.47
C ILE A 165 3.18 9.18 -18.47
N PRO A 166 3.77 8.48 -19.49
CA PRO A 166 3.00 7.61 -20.36
C PRO A 166 2.22 6.56 -19.58
N HIS A 167 0.91 6.42 -19.86
CA HIS A 167 0.01 5.55 -19.10
C HIS A 167 0.37 4.05 -19.20
N ASP A 168 1.03 3.66 -20.28
CA ASP A 168 1.52 2.28 -20.45
C ASP A 168 2.81 2.00 -19.67
N GLU A 169 3.41 3.00 -19.05
CA GLU A 169 4.63 2.91 -18.27
C GLU A 169 4.42 3.02 -16.76
N VAL A 170 3.24 3.37 -16.30
CA VAL A 170 2.94 3.61 -14.88
C VAL A 170 1.85 2.68 -14.37
N ALA A 171 1.89 2.40 -13.06
CA ALA A 171 0.82 1.76 -12.31
C ALA A 171 0.66 2.48 -10.97
N VAL A 172 -0.58 2.65 -10.51
CA VAL A 172 -0.91 3.34 -9.26
C VAL A 172 -1.34 2.33 -8.21
N GLN A 173 -0.80 2.43 -7.00
CA GLN A 173 -1.24 1.71 -5.81
C GLN A 173 -1.82 2.67 -4.80
N TRP A 174 -2.93 2.29 -4.18
CA TRP A 174 -3.46 2.95 -3.00
C TRP A 174 -3.15 2.12 -1.75
N ASP A 175 -2.51 2.73 -0.76
CA ASP A 175 -2.19 2.07 0.50
C ASP A 175 -3.35 2.22 1.47
N VAL A 176 -3.99 1.11 1.76
CA VAL A 176 -5.21 1.00 2.58
C VAL A 176 -4.82 0.48 3.95
N ALA A 177 -4.43 1.36 4.86
CA ALA A 177 -3.98 0.99 6.20
C ALA A 177 -4.89 1.56 7.30
N VAL A 178 -5.14 2.86 7.29
CA VAL A 178 -5.97 3.52 8.32
C VAL A 178 -7.41 3.04 8.24
N GLU A 179 -7.89 2.68 7.07
CA GLU A 179 -9.19 2.05 6.88
C GLU A 179 -9.32 0.75 7.66
N PHE A 180 -8.29 -0.10 7.63
CA PHE A 180 -8.28 -1.34 8.42
C PHE A 180 -8.21 -1.05 9.91
N ALA A 181 -7.42 -0.06 10.34
CA ALA A 181 -7.39 0.36 11.74
C ALA A 181 -8.77 0.81 12.25
N VAL A 182 -9.55 1.52 11.41
CA VAL A 182 -10.93 1.92 11.73
C VAL A 182 -11.87 0.72 11.73
N LEU A 183 -11.81 -0.14 10.71
CA LEU A 183 -12.72 -1.28 10.54
C LEU A 183 -12.52 -2.36 11.61
N GLU A 184 -11.30 -2.55 12.08
CA GLU A 184 -10.93 -3.47 13.17
C GLU A 184 -11.12 -2.83 14.55
N GLU A 185 -11.52 -1.55 14.60
CA GLU A 185 -11.69 -0.81 15.86
C GLU A 185 -10.41 -0.77 16.71
N ALA A 186 -9.24 -0.73 16.05
CA ALA A 186 -7.94 -0.82 16.70
C ALA A 186 -7.68 0.31 17.72
N PHE A 187 -8.23 1.50 17.47
CA PHE A 187 -8.01 2.69 18.31
C PHE A 187 -9.31 3.31 18.84
N ALA A 188 -10.45 3.05 18.21
CA ALA A 188 -11.75 3.59 18.62
C ALA A 188 -12.88 2.73 18.07
N PRO A 189 -14.02 2.63 18.78
CA PRO A 189 -15.20 1.91 18.29
C PRO A 189 -15.84 2.64 17.09
N GLY A 190 -16.61 1.91 16.26
CA GLY A 190 -17.38 2.48 15.15
C GLY A 190 -17.04 1.93 13.78
N GLY A 191 -16.24 0.88 13.69
CA GLY A 191 -15.81 0.28 12.43
C GLY A 191 -16.96 -0.19 11.55
N ALA A 192 -17.97 -0.82 12.14
CA ALA A 192 -19.15 -1.28 11.40
C ALA A 192 -19.93 -0.12 10.74
N GLN A 193 -20.05 1.01 11.42
CA GLN A 193 -20.72 2.23 10.92
C GLN A 193 -19.90 2.94 9.84
N ALA A 194 -18.58 2.83 9.89
CA ALA A 194 -17.67 3.45 8.92
C ALA A 194 -17.55 2.66 7.61
N PHE A 195 -17.94 1.39 7.57
CA PHE A 195 -17.67 0.48 6.46
C PHE A 195 -18.11 1.07 5.11
N ASP A 196 -19.35 1.47 4.95
CA ASP A 196 -19.88 1.95 3.66
C ASP A 196 -19.19 3.25 3.21
N ALA A 197 -18.85 4.14 4.13
CA ALA A 197 -18.13 5.38 3.83
C ALA A 197 -16.68 5.09 3.39
N ILE A 198 -16.02 4.14 4.03
CA ILE A 198 -14.68 3.67 3.65
C ILE A 198 -14.72 3.05 2.26
N ILE A 199 -15.63 2.13 1.99
CA ILE A 199 -15.75 1.51 0.66
C ILE A 199 -16.02 2.55 -0.43
N ALA A 200 -16.89 3.52 -0.17
CA ALA A 200 -17.14 4.61 -1.12
C ALA A 200 -15.87 5.47 -1.35
N GLY A 201 -15.06 5.70 -0.31
CA GLY A 201 -13.76 6.38 -0.42
C GLY A 201 -12.78 5.61 -1.29
N LEU A 202 -12.61 4.32 -1.01
CA LEU A 202 -11.73 3.44 -1.79
C LEU A 202 -12.18 3.31 -3.26
N ALA A 203 -13.48 3.22 -3.51
CA ALA A 203 -14.03 3.22 -4.87
C ALA A 203 -13.68 4.51 -5.61
N ARG A 204 -13.77 5.69 -4.96
CA ARG A 204 -13.35 6.96 -5.58
C ARG A 204 -11.86 6.99 -5.88
N CYS A 205 -11.02 6.46 -4.98
CA CYS A 205 -9.57 6.32 -5.22
C CYS A 205 -9.29 5.46 -6.46
N VAL A 206 -9.95 4.31 -6.59
CA VAL A 206 -9.83 3.43 -7.76
C VAL A 206 -10.31 4.13 -9.03
N ASP A 207 -11.46 4.79 -8.97
CA ASP A 207 -12.11 5.45 -10.11
C ASP A 207 -11.39 6.74 -10.56
N GLN A 208 -10.56 7.34 -9.72
CA GLN A 208 -9.73 8.51 -10.07
C GLN A 208 -8.65 8.15 -11.09
N VAL A 209 -8.13 6.92 -11.05
CA VAL A 209 -7.08 6.50 -11.98
C VAL A 209 -7.67 6.23 -13.36
N PRO A 210 -7.12 6.77 -14.47
CA PRO A 210 -7.59 6.51 -15.83
C PRO A 210 -7.67 5.02 -16.15
N ALA A 211 -8.64 4.62 -16.99
CA ALA A 211 -8.94 3.21 -17.25
C ALA A 211 -7.78 2.42 -17.90
N ASP A 212 -6.90 3.09 -18.60
CA ASP A 212 -5.71 2.54 -19.25
C ASP A 212 -4.45 2.48 -18.34
N VAL A 213 -4.55 3.02 -17.11
CA VAL A 213 -3.50 2.90 -16.09
C VAL A 213 -3.89 1.80 -15.09
N PRO A 214 -3.07 0.76 -14.86
CA PRO A 214 -3.35 -0.22 -13.82
C PRO A 214 -3.43 0.42 -12.44
N VAL A 215 -4.48 0.08 -11.68
CA VAL A 215 -4.67 0.53 -10.30
C VAL A 215 -4.77 -0.66 -9.36
N GLY A 216 -4.09 -0.58 -8.22
CA GLY A 216 -4.10 -1.61 -7.19
C GLY A 216 -4.37 -1.10 -5.79
N LEU A 217 -4.62 -2.04 -4.89
CA LEU A 217 -4.81 -1.80 -3.47
C LEU A 217 -3.79 -2.62 -2.67
N HIS A 218 -3.10 -1.97 -1.76
CA HIS A 218 -2.30 -2.63 -0.73
C HIS A 218 -3.11 -2.65 0.58
N LEU A 219 -3.61 -3.84 0.96
CA LEU A 219 -4.42 -4.02 2.16
C LEU A 219 -3.47 -4.27 3.35
N CYS A 220 -3.28 -3.25 4.19
CA CYS A 220 -2.20 -3.19 5.17
C CYS A 220 -2.72 -3.08 6.61
N TYR A 221 -2.01 -3.72 7.54
CA TYR A 221 -2.28 -3.64 8.98
C TYR A 221 -1.26 -2.78 9.73
N GLY A 222 -0.54 -1.92 8.98
CA GLY A 222 0.53 -1.07 9.51
C GLY A 222 1.86 -1.81 9.67
N ASP A 223 2.91 -1.05 9.86
CA ASP A 223 4.27 -1.58 10.08
C ASP A 223 5.12 -0.59 10.92
N TYR A 224 4.48 0.22 11.75
CA TYR A 224 5.20 1.18 12.57
C TYR A 224 5.95 0.46 13.70
N GLY A 225 7.28 0.48 13.62
CA GLY A 225 8.14 -0.30 14.51
C GLY A 225 8.14 -1.81 14.24
N HIS A 226 7.91 -2.24 12.99
CA HIS A 226 7.74 -3.65 12.58
C HIS A 226 6.60 -4.37 13.31
N GLN A 227 5.54 -3.64 13.63
CA GLN A 227 4.36 -4.20 14.30
C GLN A 227 3.09 -3.75 13.61
N HIS A 228 2.18 -4.70 13.40
CA HIS A 228 0.82 -4.37 13.03
C HIS A 228 0.14 -3.61 14.18
N PHE A 229 -0.74 -2.65 13.86
CA PHE A 229 -1.57 -2.02 14.87
C PHE A 229 -2.57 -3.02 15.50
N MET A 230 -2.89 -4.08 14.76
CA MET A 230 -3.67 -5.23 15.21
C MET A 230 -3.28 -6.45 14.36
N GLN A 231 -3.26 -7.63 14.96
CA GLN A 231 -3.06 -8.88 14.21
C GLN A 231 -4.40 -9.33 13.62
N PRO A 232 -4.51 -9.50 12.30
CA PRO A 232 -5.74 -9.98 11.69
C PRO A 232 -6.04 -11.42 12.12
N GLU A 233 -7.27 -11.67 12.57
CA GLU A 233 -7.71 -13.01 12.96
C GLU A 233 -7.86 -13.97 11.77
N SER A 234 -8.20 -13.41 10.59
CA SER A 234 -8.33 -14.14 9.33
C SER A 234 -8.30 -13.17 8.15
N LEU A 235 -8.31 -13.69 6.92
CA LEU A 235 -8.45 -12.87 5.70
C LEU A 235 -9.89 -12.35 5.47
N ALA A 236 -10.84 -12.61 6.37
CA ALA A 236 -12.25 -12.29 6.17
C ALA A 236 -12.51 -10.79 5.90
N LEU A 237 -11.91 -9.89 6.69
CA LEU A 237 -12.11 -8.46 6.49
C LEU A 237 -11.47 -7.99 5.18
N GLN A 238 -10.26 -8.45 4.84
CA GLN A 238 -9.59 -8.11 3.59
C GLN A 238 -10.41 -8.56 2.37
N VAL A 239 -10.95 -9.78 2.40
CA VAL A 239 -11.82 -10.32 1.34
C VAL A 239 -13.14 -9.53 1.27
N ARG A 240 -13.74 -9.19 2.41
CA ARG A 240 -14.97 -8.38 2.47
C ARG A 240 -14.75 -6.99 1.87
N VAL A 241 -13.65 -6.32 2.21
CA VAL A 241 -13.27 -5.01 1.67
C VAL A 241 -13.06 -5.12 0.16
N MET A 242 -12.24 -6.07 -0.30
CA MET A 242 -11.96 -6.25 -1.73
C MET A 242 -13.25 -6.53 -2.53
N ASN A 243 -14.11 -7.43 -2.04
CA ASN A 243 -15.40 -7.73 -2.67
C ASN A 243 -16.32 -6.50 -2.72
N ALA A 244 -16.31 -5.68 -1.67
CA ALA A 244 -17.13 -4.47 -1.61
C ALA A 244 -16.61 -3.39 -2.57
N VAL A 245 -15.29 -3.17 -2.64
CA VAL A 245 -14.68 -2.24 -3.59
C VAL A 245 -14.91 -2.69 -5.04
N THR A 246 -14.76 -3.99 -5.33
CA THR A 246 -15.06 -4.55 -6.67
C THR A 246 -16.48 -4.26 -7.12
N ARG A 247 -17.46 -4.25 -6.21
CA ARG A 247 -18.85 -3.91 -6.53
C ARG A 247 -19.12 -2.41 -6.64
N ALA A 248 -18.37 -1.59 -5.89
CA ALA A 248 -18.62 -0.15 -5.79
C ALA A 248 -17.86 0.66 -6.85
N ALA A 249 -16.67 0.23 -7.22
CA ALA A 249 -15.85 0.90 -8.24
C ALA A 249 -16.42 0.70 -9.65
N ARG A 250 -16.29 1.72 -10.51
CA ARG A 250 -16.73 1.71 -11.90
C ARG A 250 -15.75 1.01 -12.85
N ARG A 251 -14.56 0.67 -12.32
CA ARG A 251 -13.51 -0.04 -13.06
C ARG A 251 -12.94 -1.18 -12.25
N THR A 252 -12.28 -2.11 -12.93
CA THR A 252 -11.59 -3.24 -12.30
C THR A 252 -10.36 -2.77 -11.53
N VAL A 253 -10.18 -3.27 -10.31
CA VAL A 253 -8.91 -3.22 -9.58
C VAL A 253 -7.94 -4.17 -10.28
N SER A 254 -6.83 -3.64 -10.77
CA SER A 254 -5.87 -4.41 -11.59
C SER A 254 -5.01 -5.36 -10.77
N PHE A 255 -4.68 -4.98 -9.54
CA PHE A 255 -3.90 -5.81 -8.60
C PHE A 255 -4.24 -5.49 -7.15
N VAL A 256 -4.04 -6.47 -6.29
CA VAL A 256 -4.24 -6.31 -4.84
C VAL A 256 -3.19 -7.11 -4.09
N SER A 257 -2.68 -6.57 -2.98
CA SER A 257 -1.85 -7.30 -2.04
C SER A 257 -2.57 -7.48 -0.71
N PHE A 258 -2.56 -8.72 -0.20
CA PHE A 258 -3.18 -9.15 1.04
C PHE A 258 -2.10 -9.34 2.10
N THR A 259 -2.29 -8.73 3.26
CA THR A 259 -1.44 -8.99 4.42
C THR A 259 -1.72 -10.37 4.99
N VAL A 260 -0.67 -11.17 5.09
CA VAL A 260 -0.65 -12.50 5.72
C VAL A 260 0.49 -12.51 6.74
N PRO A 261 0.23 -12.57 8.05
CA PRO A 261 1.30 -12.65 9.04
C PRO A 261 2.24 -13.82 8.79
N GLN A 262 3.55 -13.57 8.86
CA GLN A 262 4.59 -14.53 8.45
C GLN A 262 4.55 -15.87 9.18
N TYR A 263 3.92 -15.94 10.36
CA TYR A 263 3.79 -17.17 11.15
C TYR A 263 2.49 -17.95 10.89
N GLN A 264 1.57 -17.41 10.09
CA GLN A 264 0.21 -17.96 9.96
C GLN A 264 0.20 -19.26 9.16
N ARG A 265 -0.37 -20.32 9.77
CA ARG A 265 -0.47 -21.67 9.20
C ARG A 265 -1.85 -22.30 9.43
N ASP A 266 -2.81 -21.57 9.98
CA ASP A 266 -4.13 -22.10 10.23
C ASP A 266 -4.99 -22.04 8.97
N GLU A 267 -5.57 -23.17 8.57
CA GLU A 267 -6.46 -23.27 7.42
C GLU A 267 -7.66 -22.32 7.57
N ALA A 268 -8.20 -22.15 8.79
CA ALA A 268 -9.30 -21.24 9.05
C ALA A 268 -8.96 -19.78 8.75
N TYR A 269 -7.67 -19.39 8.87
CA TYR A 269 -7.21 -18.06 8.52
C TYR A 269 -7.39 -17.77 7.02
N PHE A 270 -7.09 -18.74 6.16
CA PHE A 270 -7.14 -18.62 4.69
C PHE A 270 -8.51 -18.93 4.09
N ALA A 271 -9.37 -19.66 4.81
CA ALA A 271 -10.68 -20.10 4.32
C ALA A 271 -11.55 -18.99 3.69
N PRO A 272 -11.54 -17.72 4.19
CA PRO A 272 -12.31 -16.63 3.57
C PRO A 272 -11.92 -16.31 2.12
N LEU A 273 -10.74 -16.72 1.63
CA LEU A 273 -10.38 -16.58 0.21
C LEU A 273 -11.35 -17.35 -0.71
N GLY A 274 -12.01 -18.38 -0.20
CA GLY A 274 -13.08 -19.09 -0.91
C GLY A 274 -14.27 -18.19 -1.29
N GLU A 275 -14.44 -17.04 -0.64
CA GLU A 275 -15.50 -16.07 -0.91
C GLU A 275 -15.01 -14.88 -1.77
N LEU A 276 -13.73 -14.87 -2.18
CA LEU A 276 -13.14 -13.77 -2.95
C LEU A 276 -13.75 -13.70 -4.35
N ALA A 277 -14.49 -12.63 -4.61
CA ALA A 277 -15.17 -12.34 -5.87
C ALA A 277 -14.46 -11.25 -6.69
N ALA A 278 -13.14 -11.20 -6.62
CA ALA A 278 -12.34 -10.31 -7.47
C ALA A 278 -12.43 -10.74 -8.94
N ASP A 279 -12.36 -9.75 -9.85
CA ASP A 279 -12.33 -10.00 -11.29
C ASP A 279 -11.22 -11.03 -11.62
N PRO A 280 -11.44 -11.99 -12.53
CA PRO A 280 -10.42 -12.93 -12.95
C PRO A 280 -9.12 -12.28 -13.47
N ALA A 281 -9.19 -11.08 -14.01
CA ALA A 281 -8.04 -10.31 -14.46
C ALA A 281 -7.27 -9.60 -13.32
N THR A 282 -7.84 -9.52 -12.12
CA THR A 282 -7.16 -8.92 -10.96
C THR A 282 -5.98 -9.78 -10.52
N GLU A 283 -4.78 -9.22 -10.48
CA GLU A 283 -3.61 -9.88 -9.93
C GLU A 283 -3.71 -9.95 -8.40
N LEU A 284 -3.64 -11.14 -7.83
CA LEU A 284 -3.63 -11.35 -6.38
C LEU A 284 -2.20 -11.53 -5.91
N ASN A 285 -1.80 -10.82 -4.85
CA ASN A 285 -0.51 -10.96 -4.21
C ASN A 285 -0.70 -11.24 -2.73
N PHE A 286 0.04 -12.15 -2.16
CA PHE A 286 -0.03 -12.51 -0.75
C PHE A 286 1.33 -12.30 -0.07
N ALA A 287 1.29 -11.81 1.15
CA ALA A 287 2.49 -11.52 1.93
C ALA A 287 3.15 -12.81 2.44
N LEU A 288 3.92 -13.47 1.59
CA LEU A 288 4.63 -14.71 1.91
C LEU A 288 6.14 -14.56 2.01
N VAL A 289 6.66 -13.37 1.77
CA VAL A 289 8.08 -13.06 1.97
C VAL A 289 8.25 -12.54 3.40
N PRO A 290 8.79 -13.35 4.33
CA PRO A 290 8.89 -12.96 5.72
C PRO A 290 9.97 -11.89 5.93
N TYR A 291 9.67 -10.86 6.74
CA TYR A 291 10.68 -9.88 7.15
C TYR A 291 11.78 -10.48 8.02
N HIS A 292 11.41 -11.44 8.87
CA HIS A 292 12.29 -12.09 9.83
C HIS A 292 12.29 -13.60 9.59
N PRO A 293 12.97 -14.08 8.52
CA PRO A 293 12.94 -15.50 8.15
C PRO A 293 13.49 -16.42 9.26
N ALA A 294 14.38 -15.92 10.09
CA ALA A 294 14.92 -16.70 11.22
C ALA A 294 13.86 -17.01 12.30
N ASP A 295 12.83 -16.16 12.39
CA ASP A 295 11.73 -16.31 13.36
C ASP A 295 10.57 -17.15 12.79
N GLN A 296 10.61 -17.45 11.49
CA GLN A 296 9.60 -18.26 10.84
C GLN A 296 9.91 -19.75 10.99
N ALA A 297 8.93 -20.53 11.43
CA ALA A 297 9.08 -21.99 11.51
C ALA A 297 9.33 -22.59 10.11
N SER A 298 10.25 -23.55 10.03
CA SER A 298 10.57 -24.21 8.75
C SER A 298 9.32 -24.77 8.07
N GLY A 299 9.22 -24.56 6.75
CA GLY A 299 8.12 -25.02 5.93
C GLY A 299 6.85 -24.15 5.99
N THR A 300 6.85 -23.04 6.73
CA THR A 300 5.67 -22.16 6.84
C THR A 300 5.26 -21.60 5.49
N THR A 301 6.18 -21.05 4.70
CA THR A 301 5.86 -20.49 3.37
C THR A 301 5.25 -21.55 2.45
N ALA A 302 5.80 -22.76 2.43
CA ALA A 302 5.27 -23.85 1.61
C ALA A 302 3.84 -24.25 2.04
N GLU A 303 3.56 -24.27 3.34
CA GLU A 303 2.22 -24.51 3.87
C GLU A 303 1.26 -23.39 3.53
N GLN A 304 1.67 -22.12 3.64
CA GLN A 304 0.89 -20.96 3.23
C GLN A 304 0.53 -21.03 1.74
N VAL A 305 1.48 -21.38 0.87
CA VAL A 305 1.22 -21.60 -0.57
C VAL A 305 0.12 -22.63 -0.77
N ARG A 306 0.22 -23.79 -0.09
CA ARG A 306 -0.78 -24.86 -0.18
C ARG A 306 -2.18 -24.40 0.27
N LEU A 307 -2.26 -23.65 1.38
CA LEU A 307 -3.51 -23.17 1.95
C LEU A 307 -4.18 -22.11 1.05
N ILE A 308 -3.39 -21.18 0.50
CA ILE A 308 -3.88 -20.18 -0.45
C ILE A 308 -4.42 -20.85 -1.70
N ASP A 309 -3.68 -21.79 -2.29
CA ASP A 309 -4.12 -22.52 -3.48
C ASP A 309 -5.43 -23.28 -3.25
N ALA A 310 -5.55 -23.96 -2.11
CA ALA A 310 -6.76 -24.69 -1.76
C ALA A 310 -7.96 -23.75 -1.60
N ALA A 311 -7.78 -22.63 -0.91
CA ALA A 311 -8.84 -21.66 -0.68
C ALA A 311 -9.26 -20.94 -1.98
N LEU A 312 -8.31 -20.53 -2.82
CA LEU A 312 -8.60 -19.92 -4.13
C LEU A 312 -9.33 -20.89 -5.07
N ALA A 313 -9.01 -22.18 -5.03
CA ALA A 313 -9.70 -23.17 -5.85
C ALA A 313 -11.20 -23.25 -5.52
N ALA A 314 -11.60 -22.92 -4.29
CA ALA A 314 -12.98 -22.86 -3.84
C ALA A 314 -13.68 -21.53 -4.14
N SER A 315 -12.92 -20.49 -4.54
CA SER A 315 -13.48 -19.16 -4.81
C SER A 315 -14.29 -19.12 -6.12
N PRO A 316 -15.19 -18.12 -6.29
CA PRO A 316 -15.92 -17.91 -7.55
C PRO A 316 -14.99 -17.77 -8.78
N GLY A 317 -13.80 -17.23 -8.61
CA GLY A 317 -12.78 -17.09 -9.66
C GLY A 317 -12.01 -18.38 -9.96
N GLY A 318 -12.12 -19.41 -9.11
CA GLY A 318 -11.39 -20.66 -9.24
C GLY A 318 -9.87 -20.51 -9.08
N SER A 319 -9.15 -21.59 -9.36
CA SER A 319 -7.68 -21.60 -9.36
C SER A 319 -7.14 -20.65 -10.44
N ARG A 320 -6.23 -19.78 -10.04
CA ARG A 320 -5.56 -18.83 -10.94
C ARG A 320 -4.10 -18.56 -10.51
N ALA A 321 -3.31 -17.98 -11.41
CA ALA A 321 -1.98 -17.50 -11.07
C ALA A 321 -2.07 -16.35 -10.05
N TRP A 322 -1.15 -16.32 -9.10
CA TRP A 322 -1.03 -15.30 -8.08
C TRP A 322 0.44 -15.01 -7.78
N GLY A 323 0.72 -13.97 -7.03
CA GLY A 323 2.06 -13.48 -6.72
C GLY A 323 2.32 -13.35 -5.23
N ILE A 324 3.56 -13.01 -4.90
CA ILE A 324 4.02 -12.81 -3.53
C ILE A 324 4.45 -11.38 -3.28
N CYS A 325 4.36 -10.96 -2.02
CA CYS A 325 4.87 -9.70 -1.50
C CYS A 325 5.32 -9.87 -0.04
N THR A 326 5.83 -8.82 0.57
CA THR A 326 5.99 -8.66 2.02
C THR A 326 4.68 -8.17 2.66
N GLU A 327 4.56 -8.24 3.98
CA GLU A 327 3.35 -7.79 4.71
C GLU A 327 3.08 -6.29 4.51
N CYS A 328 4.13 -5.48 4.45
CA CYS A 328 4.12 -4.05 4.13
C CYS A 328 5.31 -3.72 3.22
N GLY A 329 5.63 -2.44 2.99
CA GLY A 329 6.88 -2.06 2.33
C GLY A 329 8.12 -2.35 3.18
N MET A 330 9.29 -2.45 2.59
CA MET A 330 10.58 -2.72 3.24
C MET A 330 11.30 -1.44 3.73
N GLY A 331 10.58 -0.34 3.92
CA GLY A 331 11.17 0.95 4.28
C GLY A 331 11.80 0.98 5.69
N ARG A 332 11.36 0.10 6.59
CA ARG A 332 11.85 0.02 7.98
C ARG A 332 12.81 -1.14 8.22
N VAL A 333 12.98 -2.01 7.24
CA VAL A 333 13.98 -3.09 7.28
C VAL A 333 15.39 -2.47 7.34
N ASN A 334 16.31 -3.09 8.06
CA ASN A 334 17.70 -2.65 8.03
C ASN A 334 18.23 -2.70 6.60
N ARG A 335 18.92 -1.64 6.18
CA ARG A 335 19.42 -1.53 4.80
C ARG A 335 20.23 -2.74 4.35
N ASP A 336 21.05 -3.28 5.23
CA ASP A 336 21.92 -4.44 4.94
C ASP A 336 21.13 -5.74 4.79
N GLU A 337 19.88 -5.81 5.23
CA GLU A 337 18.99 -6.98 5.13
C GLU A 337 18.14 -6.96 3.85
N VAL A 338 17.96 -5.80 3.22
CA VAL A 338 17.16 -5.66 1.99
C VAL A 338 17.60 -6.62 0.88
N PRO A 339 18.91 -6.79 0.56
CA PRO A 339 19.35 -7.74 -0.45
C PRO A 339 18.92 -9.18 -0.14
N ALA A 340 19.00 -9.62 1.11
CA ALA A 340 18.60 -10.95 1.51
C ALA A 340 17.08 -11.17 1.39
N LEU A 341 16.27 -10.16 1.68
CA LEU A 341 14.83 -10.22 1.46
C LEU A 341 14.48 -10.32 -0.03
N LEU A 342 15.16 -9.57 -0.89
CA LEU A 342 14.97 -9.67 -2.34
C LEU A 342 15.36 -11.05 -2.87
N ASP A 343 16.39 -11.69 -2.32
CA ASP A 343 16.77 -13.05 -2.67
C ASP A 343 15.68 -14.06 -2.28
N GLN A 344 14.95 -13.87 -1.18
CA GLN A 344 13.82 -14.72 -0.79
C GLN A 344 12.66 -14.67 -1.81
N TYR A 345 12.34 -13.49 -2.37
CA TYR A 345 11.36 -13.41 -3.47
C TYR A 345 11.73 -14.39 -4.61
N ARG A 346 13.00 -14.37 -5.03
CA ARG A 346 13.51 -15.27 -6.08
C ARG A 346 13.40 -16.74 -5.68
N GLU A 347 13.78 -17.06 -4.44
CA GLU A 347 13.77 -18.44 -3.92
C GLU A 347 12.36 -19.01 -3.84
N ILE A 348 11.38 -18.23 -3.33
CA ILE A 348 9.99 -18.67 -3.24
C ILE A 348 9.38 -18.89 -4.62
N ILE A 349 9.62 -17.98 -5.58
CA ILE A 349 9.15 -18.16 -6.97
C ILE A 349 9.81 -19.38 -7.63
N ALA A 350 11.09 -19.62 -7.39
CA ALA A 350 11.81 -20.76 -7.98
C ALA A 350 11.43 -22.11 -7.36
N ALA A 351 10.92 -22.12 -6.12
CA ALA A 351 10.51 -23.35 -5.42
C ALA A 351 9.12 -23.85 -5.85
N GLY A 352 8.33 -23.04 -6.51
CA GLY A 352 6.98 -23.34 -7.01
C GLY A 352 7.01 -23.78 -8.46
#